data_5bf47516abd719fc30f2dc7c1c4feac6
#
_entry.id   5bf47516abd719fc30f2dc7c1c4feac6
#
_cell.length_a   1.000
_cell.length_b   1.000
_cell.length_c   1.000
_cell.angle_alpha   90.00
_cell.angle_beta   90.00
_cell.angle_gamma   90.00
#
_symmetry.space_group_name_H-M   'P 1'
#
loop_
_entity.id
_entity.type
_entity.pdbx_description
1 polymer ?
#
loop_
_entity_poly.entity_id
_entity_poly.type
_entity_poly.pdbx_seq_one_letter_code
_entity_poly.pdbx_strand_id
1 'polypeptide(L)'
;MPILIVPLLIVLTIKKLPDAFHHRKSIDDVTVAELSAKEVRALRRYNNEYHLEVSRANGIERPFKNHEQMLADKYGNIVKYGLREVHDCKYYEVPALTYSMPYLKKEAVDFLDELGRRFFKTLKDLDVQDYRFQLSSVLRTEADQIGLRKNNVNATQSKTSHYFGLSFDIAQTCFYPKGQDEPIYSYRLRNLLLRTLIEMQDEGRCYVILETQTKCIHITVR
;
A
#
# COMPACT_ATOMS: atom_id res chain seq x y z
N MET A 1 -25.88 -57.54 -49.35
CA MET A 1 -24.97 -56.96 -48.33
C MET A 1 -25.20 -55.50 -48.33
N PRO A 2 -25.70 -54.85 -47.26
CA PRO A 2 -25.87 -53.41 -47.20
C PRO A 2 -24.56 -52.73 -46.77
N ILE A 3 -24.15 -51.72 -47.53
CA ILE A 3 -22.98 -50.90 -47.25
C ILE A 3 -23.34 -49.87 -46.17
N LEU A 4 -22.67 -50.00 -45.01
CA LEU A 4 -22.83 -49.07 -43.89
C LEU A 4 -21.99 -47.83 -44.15
N ILE A 5 -22.63 -46.68 -44.47
CA ILE A 5 -21.96 -45.37 -44.57
C ILE A 5 -21.87 -44.76 -43.16
N VAL A 6 -20.65 -44.74 -42.59
CA VAL A 6 -20.36 -44.03 -41.34
C VAL A 6 -20.13 -42.57 -41.64
N PRO A 7 -20.89 -41.61 -41.06
CA PRO A 7 -20.64 -40.22 -41.27
C PRO A 7 -19.37 -39.77 -40.51
N LEU A 8 -18.41 -39.25 -41.25
CA LEU A 8 -17.19 -38.63 -40.68
C LEU A 8 -17.54 -37.34 -39.98
N LEU A 9 -17.58 -37.34 -38.66
CA LEU A 9 -17.78 -36.13 -37.84
C LEU A 9 -16.49 -35.32 -37.86
N ILE A 10 -16.44 -34.24 -38.65
CA ILE A 10 -15.33 -33.26 -38.63
C ILE A 10 -15.53 -32.37 -37.39
N VAL A 11 -14.77 -32.65 -36.32
CA VAL A 11 -14.68 -31.75 -35.16
C VAL A 11 -13.78 -30.58 -35.53
N LEU A 12 -14.39 -29.47 -35.88
CA LEU A 12 -13.68 -28.20 -36.04
C LEU A 12 -13.27 -27.67 -34.65
N THR A 13 -12.04 -27.97 -34.25
CA THR A 13 -11.41 -27.29 -33.11
C THR A 13 -11.20 -25.84 -33.48
N ILE A 14 -12.07 -24.95 -32.99
CA ILE A 14 -11.84 -23.52 -33.04
C ILE A 14 -10.63 -23.23 -32.14
N LYS A 15 -9.44 -23.12 -32.71
CA LYS A 15 -8.28 -22.53 -32.02
C LYS A 15 -8.68 -21.12 -31.64
N LYS A 16 -8.90 -20.85 -30.33
CA LYS A 16 -8.93 -19.47 -29.82
C LYS A 16 -7.69 -18.78 -30.34
N LEU A 17 -7.86 -17.77 -31.19
CA LEU A 17 -6.77 -16.84 -31.52
C LEU A 17 -6.23 -16.30 -30.19
N PRO A 18 -4.90 -16.19 -30.02
CA PRO A 18 -4.34 -15.50 -28.87
C PRO A 18 -4.95 -14.10 -28.83
N ASP A 19 -5.45 -13.71 -27.67
CA ASP A 19 -5.99 -12.38 -27.44
C ASP A 19 -4.98 -11.38 -27.98
N ALA A 20 -5.36 -10.64 -29.03
CA ALA A 20 -4.57 -9.54 -29.56
C ALA A 20 -4.17 -8.69 -28.35
N PHE A 21 -2.89 -8.33 -28.20
CA PHE A 21 -2.32 -7.61 -27.09
C PHE A 21 -3.22 -6.44 -26.73
N HIS A 22 -4.10 -6.64 -25.74
CA HIS A 22 -4.97 -5.58 -25.26
C HIS A 22 -4.09 -4.64 -24.42
N HIS A 23 -3.65 -3.55 -25.03
CA HIS A 23 -2.94 -2.48 -24.32
C HIS A 23 -3.95 -1.74 -23.46
N ARG A 24 -3.89 -1.93 -22.12
CA ARG A 24 -4.68 -1.16 -21.19
C ARG A 24 -4.34 0.33 -21.30
N LYS A 25 -5.30 1.17 -21.03
CA LYS A 25 -5.21 2.64 -21.11
C LYS A 25 -4.23 3.22 -20.09
N SER A 26 -3.70 4.40 -20.40
CA SER A 26 -3.09 5.24 -19.37
C SER A 26 -4.16 5.74 -18.39
N ILE A 27 -3.76 6.06 -17.17
CA ILE A 27 -4.66 6.73 -16.19
C ILE A 27 -5.16 8.08 -16.70
N ASP A 28 -4.41 8.74 -17.57
CA ASP A 28 -4.78 10.04 -18.15
C ASP A 28 -5.94 9.95 -19.13
N ASP A 29 -6.17 8.77 -19.71
CA ASP A 29 -7.27 8.48 -20.63
C ASP A 29 -8.59 8.15 -19.92
N VAL A 30 -8.60 8.14 -18.57
CA VAL A 30 -9.76 7.75 -17.77
C VAL A 30 -10.23 8.91 -16.90
N THR A 31 -11.54 9.15 -16.87
CA THR A 31 -12.13 10.13 -15.96
C THR A 31 -12.30 9.51 -14.58
N VAL A 32 -11.64 10.11 -13.59
CA VAL A 32 -11.81 9.78 -12.16
C VAL A 32 -12.33 11.02 -11.45
N ALA A 33 -13.48 10.90 -10.81
CA ALA A 33 -14.09 12.02 -10.08
C ALA A 33 -13.20 12.48 -8.93
N GLU A 34 -13.27 13.77 -8.59
CA GLU A 34 -12.68 14.31 -7.36
C GLU A 34 -13.32 13.65 -6.12
N LEU A 35 -12.61 13.72 -4.99
CA LEU A 35 -13.15 13.19 -3.74
C LEU A 35 -14.36 14.02 -3.31
N SER A 36 -15.46 13.33 -3.02
CA SER A 36 -16.66 13.94 -2.46
C SER A 36 -16.41 14.42 -1.03
N ALA A 37 -17.26 15.34 -0.55
CA ALA A 37 -17.19 15.82 0.82
C ALA A 37 -17.34 14.67 1.87
N LYS A 38 -18.05 13.59 1.53
CA LYS A 38 -18.18 12.39 2.38
C LYS A 38 -16.84 11.65 2.47
N GLU A 39 -16.16 11.42 1.34
CA GLU A 39 -14.85 10.77 1.28
C GLU A 39 -13.79 11.60 2.03
N VAL A 40 -13.76 12.92 1.84
CA VAL A 40 -12.85 13.80 2.58
C VAL A 40 -13.10 13.74 4.09
N ARG A 41 -14.37 13.67 4.53
CA ARG A 41 -14.68 13.49 5.97
C ARG A 41 -14.24 12.11 6.48
N ALA A 42 -14.36 11.05 5.69
CA ALA A 42 -13.90 9.73 6.06
C ALA A 42 -12.38 9.70 6.33
N LEU A 43 -11.59 10.41 5.51
CA LEU A 43 -10.12 10.54 5.65
C LEU A 43 -9.68 11.48 6.79
N ARG A 44 -10.61 12.09 7.50
CA ARG A 44 -10.38 12.93 8.69
C ARG A 44 -11.11 12.41 9.93
N ARG A 45 -11.70 11.23 9.85
CA ARG A 45 -12.54 10.64 10.92
C ARG A 45 -11.73 10.33 12.18
N TYR A 46 -10.52 9.83 12.01
CA TYR A 46 -9.63 9.42 13.08
C TYR A 46 -8.42 10.35 13.13
N ASN A 47 -8.13 10.85 14.33
CA ASN A 47 -6.94 11.68 14.57
C ASN A 47 -5.74 10.79 14.96
N ASN A 48 -4.57 11.39 15.15
CA ASN A 48 -3.35 10.67 15.51
C ASN A 48 -3.44 9.90 16.84
N GLU A 49 -4.33 10.27 17.76
CA GLU A 49 -4.50 9.56 19.03
C GLU A 49 -5.08 8.16 18.81
N TYR A 50 -6.11 8.01 17.95
CA TYR A 50 -6.64 6.69 17.59
C TYR A 50 -5.58 5.80 16.97
N HIS A 51 -4.76 6.34 16.07
CA HIS A 51 -3.66 5.61 15.44
C HIS A 51 -2.63 5.15 16.46
N LEU A 52 -2.25 6.04 17.38
CA LEU A 52 -1.27 5.74 18.43
C LEU A 52 -1.82 4.71 19.42
N GLU A 53 -3.08 4.83 19.82
CA GLU A 53 -3.74 3.93 20.77
C GLU A 53 -3.79 2.50 20.23
N VAL A 54 -4.29 2.32 19.00
CA VAL A 54 -4.34 1.00 18.34
C VAL A 54 -2.96 0.41 18.16
N SER A 55 -1.99 1.22 17.69
CA SER A 55 -0.63 0.75 17.50
C SER A 55 0.03 0.30 18.79
N ARG A 56 -0.22 0.99 19.91
CA ARG A 56 0.29 0.59 21.24
C ARG A 56 -0.37 -0.69 21.75
N ALA A 57 -1.67 -0.83 21.53
CA ALA A 57 -2.41 -1.99 22.04
C ALA A 57 -2.00 -3.29 21.31
N ASN A 58 -1.73 -3.22 20.03
CA ASN A 58 -1.58 -4.40 19.16
C ASN A 58 -0.17 -4.55 18.56
N GLY A 59 0.66 -3.51 18.64
CA GLY A 59 2.00 -3.47 18.05
C GLY A 59 3.10 -4.12 18.89
N ILE A 60 4.34 -3.75 18.61
CA ILE A 60 5.48 -4.14 19.45
C ILE A 60 5.38 -3.44 20.82
N GLU A 61 5.82 -4.13 21.87
CA GLU A 61 5.64 -3.68 23.27
C GLU A 61 6.32 -2.34 23.57
N ARG A 62 7.52 -2.13 23.03
CA ARG A 62 8.32 -0.91 23.23
C ARG A 62 9.02 -0.49 21.95
N PRO A 63 9.10 0.82 21.69
CA PRO A 63 9.89 1.35 20.58
C PRO A 63 11.36 0.91 20.68
N PHE A 64 11.99 0.66 19.56
CA PHE A 64 13.45 0.52 19.50
C PHE A 64 14.11 1.90 19.63
N LYS A 65 15.24 1.96 20.36
CA LYS A 65 15.98 3.21 20.49
C LYS A 65 16.61 3.67 19.18
N ASN A 66 17.19 2.72 18.43
CA ASN A 66 17.86 2.94 17.15
C ASN A 66 17.92 1.65 16.32
N HIS A 67 18.41 1.75 15.08
CA HIS A 67 18.56 0.63 14.17
C HIS A 67 19.50 -0.46 14.73
N GLU A 68 20.59 -0.04 15.41
CA GLU A 68 21.54 -0.97 16.02
C GLU A 68 20.84 -1.87 17.05
N GLN A 69 20.06 -1.28 17.97
CA GLN A 69 19.30 -2.08 18.94
C GLN A 69 18.32 -3.03 18.26
N MET A 70 17.62 -2.56 17.23
CA MET A 70 16.67 -3.40 16.50
C MET A 70 17.37 -4.60 15.84
N LEU A 71 18.56 -4.38 15.26
CA LEU A 71 19.30 -5.37 14.49
C LEU A 71 20.33 -6.15 15.31
N ALA A 72 20.68 -5.71 16.52
CA ALA A 72 21.68 -6.36 17.39
C ALA A 72 21.36 -7.83 17.66
N ASP A 73 20.06 -8.14 17.75
CA ASP A 73 19.56 -9.50 17.79
C ASP A 73 18.53 -9.66 16.64
N LYS A 74 19.05 -9.59 15.42
CA LYS A 74 18.21 -9.55 14.20
C LYS A 74 17.15 -10.64 14.17
N TYR A 75 17.52 -11.85 14.56
CA TYR A 75 16.58 -12.96 14.55
C TYR A 75 15.68 -12.96 15.79
N GLY A 76 16.21 -12.59 16.96
CA GLY A 76 15.44 -12.55 18.20
C GLY A 76 14.36 -11.48 18.17
N ASN A 77 14.70 -10.24 17.89
CA ASN A 77 13.74 -9.13 17.86
C ASN A 77 12.71 -9.27 16.73
N ILE A 78 13.16 -9.64 15.52
CA ILE A 78 12.29 -9.82 14.38
C ILE A 78 11.28 -10.95 14.65
N VAL A 79 11.76 -12.10 15.11
CA VAL A 79 10.89 -13.25 15.41
C VAL A 79 9.98 -12.95 16.60
N LYS A 80 10.53 -12.41 17.70
CA LYS A 80 9.79 -12.08 18.92
C LYS A 80 8.58 -11.19 18.66
N TYR A 81 8.74 -10.17 17.82
CA TYR A 81 7.70 -9.19 17.54
C TYR A 81 6.92 -9.50 16.26
N GLY A 82 7.21 -10.60 15.58
CA GLY A 82 6.53 -10.99 14.35
C GLY A 82 6.75 -9.99 13.21
N LEU A 83 7.91 -9.32 13.20
CA LEU A 83 8.28 -8.36 12.16
C LEU A 83 8.62 -9.07 10.85
N ARG A 84 8.30 -8.44 9.75
CA ARG A 84 8.64 -8.86 8.39
C ARG A 84 9.28 -7.69 7.66
N GLU A 85 10.32 -7.99 6.92
CA GLU A 85 10.93 -7.02 6.03
C GLU A 85 10.02 -6.79 4.82
N VAL A 86 9.81 -5.52 4.46
CA VAL A 86 8.98 -5.12 3.33
C VAL A 86 9.89 -4.79 2.16
N HIS A 87 9.66 -5.42 1.03
CA HIS A 87 10.45 -5.26 -0.20
C HIS A 87 9.55 -4.78 -1.34
N ASP A 88 10.17 -4.22 -2.36
CA ASP A 88 9.52 -3.92 -3.63
C ASP A 88 8.75 -5.13 -4.15
N CYS A 89 7.58 -4.87 -4.68
CA CYS A 89 6.80 -5.91 -5.31
C CYS A 89 5.99 -5.35 -6.49
N LYS A 90 5.17 -6.19 -7.08
CA LYS A 90 4.32 -5.75 -8.19
C LYS A 90 3.27 -4.68 -7.82
N TYR A 91 3.06 -4.41 -6.54
CA TYR A 91 2.02 -3.51 -6.05
C TYR A 91 2.58 -2.17 -5.55
N TYR A 92 3.78 -2.19 -4.98
CA TYR A 92 4.38 -1.01 -4.35
C TYR A 92 5.91 -1.01 -4.44
N GLU A 93 6.47 0.19 -4.31
CA GLU A 93 7.89 0.47 -4.20
C GLU A 93 8.26 0.81 -2.76
N VAL A 94 9.42 0.34 -2.32
CA VAL A 94 10.03 0.64 -1.02
C VAL A 94 11.38 1.33 -1.28
N PRO A 95 11.42 2.64 -1.44
CA PRO A 95 12.66 3.36 -1.72
C PRO A 95 13.61 3.30 -0.52
N ALA A 96 14.84 3.80 -0.69
CA ALA A 96 15.74 4.01 0.44
C ALA A 96 15.09 4.95 1.46
N LEU A 97 14.79 4.42 2.65
CA LEU A 97 14.11 5.12 3.74
C LEU A 97 15.13 5.83 4.63
N THR A 98 15.00 7.15 4.80
CA THR A 98 15.97 7.94 5.59
C THR A 98 15.71 7.86 7.09
N TYR A 99 14.42 7.87 7.50
CA TYR A 99 14.00 7.93 8.90
C TYR A 99 13.00 6.83 9.25
N SER A 100 13.20 5.65 8.71
CA SER A 100 12.45 4.46 9.07
C SER A 100 13.13 3.20 8.54
N MET A 101 12.79 2.05 9.12
CA MET A 101 13.26 0.73 8.71
C MET A 101 12.16 0.03 7.93
N PRO A 102 12.47 -0.71 6.84
CA PRO A 102 11.45 -1.38 6.02
C PRO A 102 10.90 -2.65 6.71
N TYR A 103 10.37 -2.49 7.90
CA TYR A 103 9.80 -3.59 8.68
C TYR A 103 8.38 -3.24 9.14
N LEU A 104 7.50 -4.22 9.10
CA LEU A 104 6.16 -4.18 9.66
C LEU A 104 5.86 -5.48 10.40
N LYS A 105 4.88 -5.45 11.27
CA LYS A 105 4.28 -6.69 11.77
C LYS A 105 3.60 -7.43 10.63
N LYS A 106 3.53 -8.76 10.76
CA LYS A 106 2.94 -9.62 9.73
C LYS A 106 1.55 -9.14 9.29
N GLU A 107 0.70 -8.75 10.24
CA GLU A 107 -0.66 -8.28 9.98
C GLU A 107 -0.69 -7.02 9.09
N ALA A 108 0.29 -6.13 9.30
CA ALA A 108 0.40 -4.91 8.51
C ALA A 108 0.98 -5.18 7.11
N VAL A 109 1.86 -6.18 6.96
CA VAL A 109 2.31 -6.65 5.64
C VAL A 109 1.15 -7.30 4.88
N ASP A 110 0.40 -8.19 5.52
CA ASP A 110 -0.76 -8.84 4.91
C ASP A 110 -1.82 -7.80 4.46
N PHE A 111 -2.02 -6.74 5.25
CA PHE A 111 -2.91 -5.64 4.90
C PHE A 111 -2.37 -4.84 3.70
N LEU A 112 -1.07 -4.51 3.69
CA LEU A 112 -0.42 -3.76 2.61
C LEU A 112 -0.52 -4.52 1.28
N ASP A 113 -0.32 -5.83 1.29
CA ASP A 113 -0.47 -6.69 0.12
C ASP A 113 -1.93 -6.75 -0.36
N GLU A 114 -2.89 -6.80 0.58
CA GLU A 114 -4.30 -6.75 0.25
C GLU A 114 -4.70 -5.42 -0.37
N LEU A 115 -4.21 -4.29 0.18
CA LEU A 115 -4.41 -2.96 -0.38
C LEU A 115 -3.91 -2.91 -1.82
N GLY A 116 -2.70 -3.41 -2.06
CA GLY A 116 -2.10 -3.47 -3.40
C GLY A 116 -2.94 -4.29 -4.38
N ARG A 117 -3.43 -5.47 -3.96
CA ARG A 117 -4.30 -6.32 -4.78
C ARG A 117 -5.63 -5.63 -5.12
N ARG A 118 -6.25 -4.95 -4.15
CA ARG A 118 -7.52 -4.22 -4.37
C ARG A 118 -7.32 -3.03 -5.30
N PHE A 119 -6.25 -2.27 -5.10
CA PHE A 119 -5.89 -1.16 -5.98
C PHE A 119 -5.67 -1.64 -7.43
N PHE A 120 -4.91 -2.72 -7.63
CA PHE A 120 -4.72 -3.32 -8.95
C PHE A 120 -6.01 -3.82 -9.58
N LYS A 121 -6.91 -4.41 -8.76
CA LYS A 121 -8.24 -4.80 -9.24
C LYS A 121 -9.01 -3.60 -9.75
N THR A 122 -9.02 -2.49 -9.02
CA THR A 122 -9.68 -1.24 -9.43
C THR A 122 -9.13 -0.73 -10.76
N LEU A 123 -7.80 -0.72 -10.93
CA LEU A 123 -7.18 -0.33 -12.20
C LEU A 123 -7.59 -1.25 -13.35
N LYS A 124 -7.61 -2.55 -13.10
CA LYS A 124 -8.04 -3.55 -14.09
C LYS A 124 -9.51 -3.38 -14.50
N ASP A 125 -10.39 -3.14 -13.53
CA ASP A 125 -11.83 -2.95 -13.76
C ASP A 125 -12.10 -1.69 -14.61
N LEU A 126 -11.19 -0.69 -14.55
CA LEU A 126 -11.22 0.53 -15.36
C LEU A 126 -10.48 0.38 -16.71
N ASP A 127 -9.94 -0.79 -17.01
CA ASP A 127 -9.09 -1.04 -18.17
C ASP A 127 -7.84 -0.15 -18.22
N VAL A 128 -7.29 0.19 -17.05
CA VAL A 128 -6.09 1.00 -16.85
C VAL A 128 -4.89 0.07 -16.60
N GLN A 129 -3.72 0.44 -17.14
CA GLN A 129 -2.48 -0.27 -16.88
C GLN A 129 -2.13 -0.29 -15.38
N ASP A 130 -1.27 -1.23 -14.98
CA ASP A 130 -0.87 -1.36 -13.58
C ASP A 130 0.05 -0.20 -13.16
N TYR A 131 -0.16 0.33 -11.95
CA TYR A 131 0.66 1.34 -11.32
C TYR A 131 0.99 0.91 -9.89
N ARG A 132 2.27 0.98 -9.51
CA ARG A 132 2.71 0.74 -8.13
C ARG A 132 2.68 2.06 -7.35
N PHE A 133 2.27 2.03 -6.10
CA PHE A 133 2.40 3.19 -5.21
C PHE A 133 3.69 3.09 -4.39
N GLN A 134 4.20 4.20 -3.87
CA GLN A 134 5.44 4.25 -3.09
C GLN A 134 5.17 4.34 -1.59
N LEU A 135 5.85 3.51 -0.80
CA LEU A 135 5.95 3.71 0.63
C LEU A 135 6.91 4.87 0.92
N SER A 136 6.58 5.72 1.90
CA SER A 136 7.41 6.85 2.29
C SER A 136 7.91 6.77 3.73
N SER A 137 7.28 5.94 4.56
CA SER A 137 7.74 5.64 5.92
C SER A 137 7.13 4.34 6.42
N VAL A 138 7.85 3.63 7.28
CA VAL A 138 7.43 2.34 7.83
C VAL A 138 7.73 2.32 9.34
N LEU A 139 8.42 1.30 9.87
CA LEU A 139 8.81 1.24 11.29
C LEU A 139 9.84 2.32 11.60
N ARG A 140 9.58 3.15 12.59
CA ARG A 140 10.53 4.13 13.11
C ARG A 140 11.11 3.70 14.44
N THR A 141 12.37 4.04 14.65
CA THR A 141 13.00 4.03 15.98
C THR A 141 12.90 5.41 16.63
N GLU A 142 13.22 5.51 17.93
CA GLU A 142 13.27 6.81 18.60
C GLU A 142 14.31 7.75 17.94
N ALA A 143 15.45 7.20 17.51
CA ALA A 143 16.47 7.96 16.79
C ALA A 143 15.98 8.49 15.44
N ASP A 144 15.21 7.69 14.69
CA ASP A 144 14.58 8.13 13.43
C ASP A 144 13.65 9.32 13.65
N GLN A 145 12.81 9.25 14.69
CA GLN A 145 11.86 10.32 14.99
C GLN A 145 12.57 11.59 15.43
N ILE A 146 13.67 11.48 16.17
CA ILE A 146 14.53 12.62 16.54
C ILE A 146 15.16 13.23 15.29
N GLY A 147 15.73 12.42 14.40
CA GLY A 147 16.31 12.84 13.14
C GLY A 147 15.30 13.53 12.23
N LEU A 148 14.11 12.94 12.10
CA LEU A 148 13.01 13.50 11.30
C LEU A 148 12.61 14.91 11.81
N ARG A 149 12.47 15.09 13.13
CA ARG A 149 12.09 16.39 13.72
C ARG A 149 13.09 17.50 13.44
N LYS A 150 14.38 17.19 13.38
CA LYS A 150 15.41 18.18 13.07
C LYS A 150 15.27 18.76 11.66
N ASN A 151 14.72 17.95 10.74
CA ASN A 151 14.61 18.30 9.31
C ASN A 151 13.18 18.60 8.87
N ASN A 152 12.17 18.29 9.69
CA ASN A 152 10.76 18.52 9.39
C ASN A 152 10.02 19.08 10.60
N VAL A 153 9.75 20.39 10.56
CA VAL A 153 9.01 21.10 11.64
C VAL A 153 7.58 20.59 11.84
N ASN A 154 7.01 19.92 10.85
CA ASN A 154 5.68 19.32 10.92
C ASN A 154 5.67 17.94 11.57
N ALA A 155 6.84 17.34 11.83
CA ALA A 155 6.92 16.05 12.51
C ALA A 155 6.43 16.18 13.95
N THR A 156 5.56 15.24 14.35
CA THR A 156 4.98 15.25 15.71
C THR A 156 6.05 15.29 16.79
N GLN A 157 5.83 16.11 17.81
CA GLN A 157 6.70 16.15 18.99
C GLN A 157 6.37 15.04 19.98
N SER A 158 5.21 14.39 19.86
CA SER A 158 4.77 13.28 20.67
C SER A 158 5.23 11.94 20.10
N LYS A 159 4.86 10.85 20.78
CA LYS A 159 5.06 9.49 20.28
C LYS A 159 4.29 9.28 18.98
N THR A 160 4.87 8.54 18.07
CA THR A 160 4.28 8.21 16.77
C THR A 160 3.81 6.75 16.75
N SER A 161 2.74 6.48 15.99
CA SER A 161 2.22 5.13 15.75
C SER A 161 3.22 4.23 14.98
N HIS A 162 4.13 4.84 14.21
CA HIS A 162 5.20 4.13 13.50
C HIS A 162 6.18 3.36 14.40
N TYR A 163 6.23 3.69 15.69
CA TYR A 163 7.08 2.95 16.62
C TYR A 163 6.69 1.49 16.80
N PHE A 164 5.46 1.12 16.48
CA PHE A 164 4.85 -0.13 16.90
C PHE A 164 4.70 -1.17 15.78
N GLY A 165 5.12 -0.85 14.55
CA GLY A 165 5.15 -1.77 13.43
C GLY A 165 3.80 -2.07 12.78
N LEU A 166 2.76 -1.30 13.10
CA LEU A 166 1.41 -1.41 12.50
C LEU A 166 1.06 -0.23 11.59
N SER A 167 1.95 0.77 11.50
CA SER A 167 1.70 1.97 10.71
C SER A 167 2.72 2.14 9.62
N PHE A 168 2.24 2.65 8.49
CA PHE A 168 3.08 3.03 7.35
C PHE A 168 2.48 4.22 6.61
N ASP A 169 3.32 4.92 5.86
CA ASP A 169 2.93 6.05 5.02
C ASP A 169 3.10 5.71 3.55
N ILE A 170 2.14 6.13 2.72
CA ILE A 170 2.21 6.08 1.26
C ILE A 170 2.36 7.50 0.73
N ALA A 171 3.30 7.72 -0.19
CA ALA A 171 3.47 9.00 -0.87
C ALA A 171 2.26 9.31 -1.76
N GLN A 172 1.67 10.52 -1.59
CA GLN A 172 0.51 10.93 -2.40
C GLN A 172 0.85 11.20 -3.87
N THR A 173 2.13 11.37 -4.16
CA THR A 173 2.61 11.94 -5.44
C THR A 173 3.44 10.97 -6.27
N CYS A 174 3.70 9.76 -5.77
CA CYS A 174 4.63 8.83 -6.41
C CYS A 174 3.91 7.54 -6.81
N PHE A 175 3.63 7.42 -8.10
CA PHE A 175 3.06 6.22 -8.71
C PHE A 175 3.92 5.80 -9.90
N TYR A 176 4.34 4.55 -9.93
CA TYR A 176 5.23 4.02 -10.98
C TYR A 176 4.41 3.26 -12.02
N PRO A 177 4.37 3.71 -13.28
CA PRO A 177 3.76 2.94 -14.36
C PRO A 177 4.46 1.59 -14.51
N LYS A 178 3.75 0.57 -14.98
CA LYS A 178 4.32 -0.75 -15.21
C LYS A 178 5.55 -0.66 -16.12
N GLY A 179 6.68 -1.22 -15.68
CA GLY A 179 7.93 -1.25 -16.43
C GLY A 179 8.67 0.07 -16.52
N GLN A 180 8.31 1.04 -15.67
CA GLN A 180 9.02 2.32 -15.55
C GLN A 180 9.55 2.49 -14.12
N ASP A 181 10.73 3.10 -14.01
CA ASP A 181 11.41 3.36 -12.74
C ASP A 181 11.25 4.81 -12.27
N GLU A 182 10.67 5.68 -13.11
CA GLU A 182 10.37 7.06 -12.76
C GLU A 182 8.91 7.20 -12.32
N PRO A 183 8.66 7.78 -11.15
CA PRO A 183 7.31 7.98 -10.67
C PRO A 183 6.61 9.15 -11.37
N ILE A 184 5.30 9.03 -11.52
CA ILE A 184 4.44 10.13 -11.96
C ILE A 184 3.53 10.60 -10.82
N TYR A 185 3.11 11.85 -10.89
CA TYR A 185 1.99 12.34 -10.09
C TYR A 185 0.68 12.19 -10.86
N SER A 186 -0.31 11.58 -10.22
CA SER A 186 -1.66 11.54 -10.74
C SER A 186 -2.69 11.62 -9.60
N TYR A 187 -3.48 12.70 -9.59
CA TYR A 187 -4.59 12.82 -8.63
C TYR A 187 -5.64 11.70 -8.83
N ARG A 188 -5.76 11.19 -10.06
CA ARG A 188 -6.68 10.08 -10.38
C ARG A 188 -6.25 8.80 -9.67
N LEU A 189 -4.97 8.42 -9.75
CA LEU A 189 -4.42 7.26 -9.05
C LEU A 189 -4.54 7.44 -7.54
N ARG A 190 -4.19 8.62 -7.02
CA ARG A 190 -4.35 8.95 -5.60
C ARG A 190 -5.80 8.80 -5.15
N ASN A 191 -6.77 9.33 -5.89
CA ASN A 191 -8.17 9.25 -5.51
C ASN A 191 -8.70 7.81 -5.56
N LEU A 192 -8.27 6.98 -6.51
CA LEU A 192 -8.62 5.55 -6.56
C LEU A 192 -8.03 4.80 -5.36
N LEU A 193 -6.76 5.04 -5.02
CA LEU A 193 -6.11 4.43 -3.85
C LEU A 193 -6.81 4.86 -2.54
N LEU A 194 -7.17 6.14 -2.41
CA LEU A 194 -7.88 6.65 -1.24
C LEU A 194 -9.28 6.03 -1.10
N ARG A 195 -10.01 5.78 -2.18
CA ARG A 195 -11.29 5.07 -2.16
C ARG A 195 -11.13 3.64 -1.66
N THR A 196 -10.14 2.93 -2.17
CA THR A 196 -9.81 1.59 -1.68
C THR A 196 -9.51 1.60 -0.17
N LEU A 197 -8.76 2.58 0.31
CA LEU A 197 -8.47 2.73 1.74
C LEU A 197 -9.71 3.10 2.57
N ILE A 198 -10.60 3.93 2.07
CA ILE A 198 -11.88 4.27 2.73
C ILE A 198 -12.75 3.02 2.87
N GLU A 199 -12.84 2.20 1.84
CA GLU A 199 -13.56 0.92 1.89
C GLU A 199 -12.98 0.00 2.97
N MET A 200 -11.65 -0.18 3.00
CA MET A 200 -10.98 -1.00 4.02
C MET A 200 -11.12 -0.41 5.43
N GLN A 201 -11.18 0.91 5.57
CA GLN A 201 -11.46 1.58 6.84
C GLN A 201 -12.91 1.36 7.30
N ASP A 202 -13.87 1.43 6.39
CA ASP A 202 -15.29 1.16 6.70
C ASP A 202 -15.53 -0.33 7.03
N GLU A 203 -14.71 -1.24 6.49
CA GLU A 203 -14.62 -2.64 6.93
C GLU A 203 -13.99 -2.82 8.33
N GLY A 204 -13.50 -1.74 8.96
CA GLY A 204 -12.90 -1.76 10.28
C GLY A 204 -11.47 -2.28 10.33
N ARG A 205 -10.76 -2.36 9.20
CA ARG A 205 -9.44 -2.98 9.09
C ARG A 205 -8.28 -2.03 9.33
N CYS A 206 -8.50 -0.73 9.16
CA CYS A 206 -7.47 0.29 9.35
C CYS A 206 -8.06 1.63 9.76
N TYR A 207 -7.18 2.53 10.19
CA TYR A 207 -7.42 3.97 10.25
C TYR A 207 -6.57 4.67 9.18
N VAL A 208 -7.12 5.72 8.57
CA VAL A 208 -6.46 6.47 7.49
C VAL A 208 -6.52 7.96 7.77
N ILE A 209 -5.38 8.66 7.60
CA ILE A 209 -5.31 10.12 7.58
C ILE A 209 -4.65 10.57 6.28
N LEU A 210 -5.32 11.48 5.58
CA LEU A 210 -4.71 12.20 4.46
C LEU A 210 -3.95 13.41 4.96
N GLU A 211 -2.64 13.30 5.06
CA GLU A 211 -1.76 14.39 5.51
C GLU A 211 -1.36 15.29 4.34
N THR A 212 -1.95 16.47 4.26
CA THR A 212 -1.74 17.40 3.13
C THR A 212 -0.39 18.12 3.20
N GLN A 213 0.12 18.40 4.39
CA GLN A 213 1.40 19.12 4.56
C GLN A 213 2.61 18.25 4.24
N THR A 214 2.59 16.99 4.68
CA THR A 214 3.65 16.01 4.44
C THR A 214 3.49 15.27 3.12
N LYS A 215 2.35 15.48 2.44
CA LYS A 215 1.96 14.81 1.18
C LYS A 215 2.02 13.29 1.28
N CYS A 216 1.64 12.74 2.43
CA CYS A 216 1.52 11.30 2.63
C CYS A 216 0.10 10.88 3.05
N ILE A 217 -0.17 9.61 2.87
CA ILE A 217 -1.36 8.93 3.39
C ILE A 217 -0.86 8.08 4.54
N HIS A 218 -1.24 8.45 5.77
CA HIS A 218 -0.87 7.70 6.97
C HIS A 218 -1.91 6.63 7.25
N ILE A 219 -1.46 5.39 7.40
CA ILE A 219 -2.30 4.23 7.63
C ILE A 219 -1.85 3.52 8.92
N THR A 220 -2.81 3.10 9.75
CA THR A 220 -2.58 2.20 10.88
C THR A 220 -3.52 1.01 10.78
N VAL A 221 -2.97 -0.20 10.80
CA VAL A 221 -3.71 -1.47 10.73
C VAL A 221 -4.28 -1.80 12.13
N ARG A 222 -5.49 -2.35 12.15
CA ARG A 222 -6.23 -2.66 13.39
C ARG A 222 -6.13 -4.14 13.73
#